data_04d1f81946a6dea6075f226ab6b901f5
#
_entry.id   04d1f81946a6dea6075f226ab6b901f5
#
_cell.length_a   1.000
_cell.length_b   1.000
_cell.length_c   1.000
_cell.angle_alpha   90.00
_cell.angle_beta   90.00
_cell.angle_gamma   90.00
#
_symmetry.space_group_name_H-M   'P 1'
#
loop_
_entity.id
_entity.type
_entity.pdbx_description
1 polymer ?
#
loop_
_entity_poly.entity_id
_entity_poly.type
_entity_poly.pdbx_seq_one_letter_code
_entity_poly.pdbx_strand_id
1 'polypeptide(L)'
;ESYKTSLRTLHTEHPTWVFQAQKTGLNWSDVMEAEGAVGTNLVSKASISSWKSTDYGAYDWNTSTWTGFDGSSWVAASKDIVAYYMDPRNFLNDTYVFQFLHHAFDSNTQTRAGLTSLITGTFLEKTPEETTAAQSIQETSGAGTAAVINNTTNTEDSGSLQQGENYGPGMSSGTSGGSPYGSGNISSGSENQGVSLEGPGSTVSSTISQRKMYTTALPEVEYGPGMDASAITDDNTGASNTSPVPTGQTYVDIIMKAAAQTGVNPYVLGAMILQEQGIGKSGSISGKTSGYEGYYNFFNIGAYQTDSMSAVTRGLWYASQAGNYGRPWNSIEKSILGGALYYGENFVSQGQDTFYLKKFNVQGSNLYKHQYMTNVEGAAGEGAKLSRAYTDAMKKEPLVFKIPVFNNMPEAACPKPETTGSPNNKLASLEVEGYSLTPTFNKDTESYDVIVNPSVGQISVKAGTIDSKASVSGTGTISLQSGNNTISIEVKAENGSVRTYRLNVVRQSDAPVANVPSGGENAQSSGGNTSGPGSTGNVVIIRPSGQGNSPESQSADVVIGVSPS
;
A
#
# COMPACT_ATOMS: atom_id res chain seq x y z
N GLU A 1 -26.95 4.86 10.57
CA GLU A 1 -26.88 5.79 11.69
C GLU A 1 -25.46 6.35 11.90
N SER A 2 -24.39 5.55 11.84
CA SER A 2 -22.99 6.00 12.09
C SER A 2 -22.53 7.17 11.21
N TYR A 3 -22.94 7.21 9.93
CA TYR A 3 -22.68 8.39 9.08
C TYR A 3 -23.43 9.63 9.54
N LYS A 4 -24.69 9.46 9.96
CA LYS A 4 -25.60 10.59 10.21
C LYS A 4 -25.16 11.45 11.38
N THR A 5 -24.61 10.87 12.43
CA THR A 5 -24.18 11.62 13.61
C THR A 5 -23.06 12.59 13.26
N SER A 6 -21.98 12.09 12.65
CA SER A 6 -20.83 12.93 12.25
C SER A 6 -21.22 13.99 11.23
N LEU A 7 -22.06 13.64 10.23
CA LEU A 7 -22.52 14.59 9.22
C LEU A 7 -23.43 15.66 9.80
N ARG A 8 -24.28 15.35 10.80
CA ARG A 8 -25.07 16.37 11.51
C ARG A 8 -24.19 17.34 12.28
N THR A 9 -23.15 16.85 12.95
CA THR A 9 -22.18 17.72 13.64
C THR A 9 -21.52 18.66 12.63
N LEU A 10 -20.95 18.14 11.54
CA LEU A 10 -20.33 18.96 10.50
C LEU A 10 -21.30 19.98 9.89
N HIS A 11 -22.56 19.60 9.62
CA HIS A 11 -23.55 20.51 9.07
C HIS A 11 -23.99 21.58 10.08
N THR A 12 -23.95 21.28 11.37
CA THR A 12 -24.22 22.27 12.42
C THR A 12 -23.08 23.30 12.50
N GLU A 13 -21.83 22.86 12.39
CA GLU A 13 -20.64 23.72 12.39
C GLU A 13 -20.51 24.53 11.08
N HIS A 14 -20.89 23.91 9.95
CA HIS A 14 -20.81 24.47 8.60
C HIS A 14 -22.16 24.35 7.85
N PRO A 15 -23.13 25.23 8.13
CA PRO A 15 -24.49 25.12 7.58
C PRO A 15 -24.58 25.22 6.05
N THR A 16 -23.56 25.78 5.41
CA THR A 16 -23.46 25.93 3.95
C THR A 16 -22.93 24.67 3.25
N TRP A 17 -22.33 23.73 4.00
CA TRP A 17 -21.75 22.53 3.42
C TRP A 17 -22.84 21.53 3.00
N VAL A 18 -22.65 20.94 1.83
CA VAL A 18 -23.55 19.96 1.22
C VAL A 18 -22.89 18.59 1.21
N PHE A 19 -23.52 17.61 1.85
CA PHE A 19 -23.04 16.23 1.87
C PHE A 19 -23.89 15.36 0.94
N GLN A 20 -23.26 14.80 -0.09
CA GLN A 20 -23.89 13.92 -1.06
C GLN A 20 -23.43 12.47 -0.85
N ALA A 21 -24.37 11.54 -0.74
CA ALA A 21 -24.06 10.12 -0.67
C ALA A 21 -23.65 9.61 -2.07
N GLN A 22 -22.40 9.19 -2.21
CA GLN A 22 -21.88 8.53 -3.40
C GLN A 22 -22.10 7.02 -3.28
N LYS A 23 -23.21 6.54 -3.80
CA LYS A 23 -23.51 5.10 -3.81
C LYS A 23 -22.57 4.39 -4.79
N THR A 24 -21.63 3.60 -4.29
CA THR A 24 -20.68 2.85 -5.12
C THR A 24 -21.34 1.64 -5.80
N GLY A 25 -22.38 1.08 -5.18
CA GLY A 25 -23.01 -0.18 -5.60
C GLY A 25 -22.19 -1.43 -5.23
N LEU A 26 -21.00 -1.27 -4.68
CA LEU A 26 -20.06 -2.35 -4.34
C LEU A 26 -20.34 -2.91 -2.95
N ASN A 27 -20.11 -4.21 -2.76
CA ASN A 27 -20.12 -4.82 -1.45
C ASN A 27 -18.78 -4.55 -0.74
N TRP A 28 -18.85 -4.27 0.56
CA TRP A 28 -17.68 -4.00 1.36
C TRP A 28 -16.67 -5.15 1.35
N SER A 29 -17.15 -6.42 1.43
CA SER A 29 -16.28 -7.60 1.37
C SER A 29 -15.44 -7.66 0.11
N ASP A 30 -16.06 -7.40 -1.05
CA ASP A 30 -15.42 -7.50 -2.36
C ASP A 30 -14.38 -6.38 -2.54
N VAL A 31 -14.71 -5.19 -2.04
CA VAL A 31 -13.80 -4.04 -1.99
C VAL A 31 -12.59 -4.36 -1.11
N MET A 32 -12.81 -4.95 0.07
CA MET A 32 -11.73 -5.32 0.98
C MET A 32 -10.87 -6.47 0.46
N GLU A 33 -11.42 -7.39 -0.33
CA GLU A 33 -10.63 -8.42 -1.02
C GLU A 33 -9.71 -7.79 -2.06
N ALA A 34 -10.20 -6.86 -2.87
CA ALA A 34 -9.44 -6.22 -3.92
C ALA A 34 -8.36 -5.26 -3.38
N GLU A 35 -8.74 -4.36 -2.46
CA GLU A 35 -7.85 -3.34 -1.92
C GLU A 35 -6.91 -3.88 -0.84
N GLY A 36 -7.31 -4.93 -0.11
CA GLY A 36 -6.50 -5.63 0.87
C GLY A 36 -5.52 -6.64 0.28
N ALA A 37 -5.49 -6.82 -1.05
CA ALA A 37 -4.53 -7.70 -1.70
C ALA A 37 -3.10 -7.21 -1.48
N VAL A 38 -2.18 -8.14 -1.19
CA VAL A 38 -0.78 -7.82 -0.88
C VAL A 38 -0.13 -6.98 -1.98
N GLY A 39 0.42 -5.84 -1.61
CA GLY A 39 1.11 -4.92 -2.51
C GLY A 39 0.20 -3.91 -3.24
N THR A 40 -1.14 -3.98 -3.11
CA THR A 40 -2.06 -2.99 -3.66
C THR A 40 -1.96 -1.67 -2.88
N ASN A 41 -1.97 -1.76 -1.57
CA ASN A 41 -1.79 -0.64 -0.66
C ASN A 41 -0.53 -0.83 0.17
N LEU A 42 0.21 0.25 0.40
CA LEU A 42 1.48 0.25 1.12
C LEU A 42 1.42 1.18 2.33
N VAL A 43 2.23 0.86 3.32
CA VAL A 43 2.55 1.73 4.47
C VAL A 43 4.06 1.88 4.60
N SER A 44 4.52 2.91 5.30
CA SER A 44 5.93 3.06 5.63
C SER A 44 6.41 1.86 6.45
N LYS A 45 7.62 1.37 6.18
CA LYS A 45 8.27 0.33 7.00
C LYS A 45 8.43 0.76 8.46
N ALA A 46 8.50 2.07 8.73
CA ALA A 46 8.54 2.64 10.07
C ALA A 46 7.20 2.62 10.80
N SER A 47 6.08 2.37 10.09
CA SER A 47 4.76 2.24 10.72
C SER A 47 4.73 1.11 11.73
N ILE A 48 3.80 1.16 12.68
CA ILE A 48 3.61 0.10 13.68
C ILE A 48 3.28 -1.24 13.01
N SER A 49 3.55 -2.34 13.71
CA SER A 49 3.45 -3.69 13.13
C SER A 49 2.05 -4.06 12.64
N SER A 50 1.01 -3.64 13.35
CA SER A 50 -0.39 -3.93 12.99
C SER A 50 -0.85 -3.25 11.68
N TRP A 51 -0.10 -2.24 11.19
CA TRP A 51 -0.39 -1.63 9.89
C TRP A 51 0.22 -2.40 8.72
N LYS A 52 1.12 -3.33 9.00
CA LYS A 52 1.89 -4.06 7.99
C LYS A 52 1.34 -5.48 7.82
N SER A 53 1.19 -5.92 6.58
CA SER A 53 0.67 -7.27 6.27
C SER A 53 1.68 -8.34 6.66
N THR A 54 1.16 -9.46 7.20
CA THR A 54 1.91 -10.71 7.43
C THR A 54 1.48 -11.82 6.47
N ASP A 55 0.66 -11.49 5.47
CA ASP A 55 0.22 -12.43 4.44
C ASP A 55 1.41 -12.93 3.61
N TYR A 56 1.18 -14.01 2.86
CA TYR A 56 2.21 -14.63 2.03
C TYR A 56 2.85 -13.61 1.07
N GLY A 57 4.19 -13.55 1.11
CA GLY A 57 4.99 -12.61 0.31
C GLY A 57 5.22 -11.23 0.93
N ALA A 58 4.45 -10.86 2.00
CA ALA A 58 4.61 -9.56 2.67
C ALA A 58 5.58 -9.61 3.85
N TYR A 59 5.70 -10.76 4.52
CA TYR A 59 6.53 -10.94 5.71
C TYR A 59 7.34 -12.22 5.63
N ASP A 60 8.63 -12.14 5.90
CA ASP A 60 9.51 -13.30 6.03
C ASP A 60 9.55 -13.77 7.49
N TRP A 61 8.89 -14.87 7.75
CA TRP A 61 8.81 -15.49 9.06
C TRP A 61 10.16 -16.06 9.55
N ASN A 62 11.13 -16.32 8.66
CA ASN A 62 12.45 -16.84 9.07
C ASN A 62 13.37 -15.74 9.62
N THR A 63 13.19 -14.51 9.11
CA THR A 63 14.04 -13.38 9.47
C THR A 63 13.31 -12.32 10.29
N SER A 64 12.00 -12.49 10.54
CA SER A 64 11.13 -11.53 11.23
C SER A 64 11.13 -10.15 10.53
N THR A 65 11.13 -10.12 9.18
CA THR A 65 11.23 -8.88 8.41
C THR A 65 10.12 -8.74 7.38
N TRP A 66 9.70 -7.48 7.13
CA TRP A 66 8.75 -7.14 6.06
C TRP A 66 9.46 -6.95 4.74
N THR A 67 8.89 -7.55 3.69
CA THR A 67 9.33 -7.40 2.30
C THR A 67 9.06 -5.98 1.79
N GLY A 68 10.04 -5.35 1.15
CA GLY A 68 9.85 -4.07 0.48
C GLY A 68 9.08 -4.25 -0.83
N PHE A 69 8.09 -3.38 -1.08
CA PHE A 69 7.27 -3.37 -2.30
C PHE A 69 7.56 -2.18 -3.19
N ASP A 70 7.95 -1.04 -2.59
CA ASP A 70 8.41 0.14 -3.31
C ASP A 70 9.67 0.65 -2.62
N GLY A 71 10.80 0.29 -3.19
CA GLY A 71 12.09 0.41 -2.52
C GLY A 71 12.15 -0.40 -1.21
N SER A 72 13.04 -0.03 -0.32
CA SER A 72 13.22 -0.69 0.98
C SER A 72 12.35 -0.10 2.10
N SER A 73 11.70 1.04 1.87
CA SER A 73 11.01 1.84 2.88
C SER A 73 9.49 1.68 2.90
N TRP A 74 8.90 1.07 1.87
CA TRP A 74 7.47 0.82 1.77
C TRP A 74 7.17 -0.67 1.75
N VAL A 75 6.22 -1.10 2.60
CA VAL A 75 5.82 -2.49 2.79
C VAL A 75 4.31 -2.64 2.62
N ALA A 76 3.83 -3.85 2.33
CA ALA A 76 2.40 -4.10 2.15
C ALA A 76 1.59 -3.73 3.40
N ALA A 77 0.51 -2.99 3.21
CA ALA A 77 -0.45 -2.64 4.25
C ALA A 77 -1.25 -3.88 4.71
N SER A 78 -1.57 -3.95 6.00
CA SER A 78 -2.50 -4.95 6.52
C SER A 78 -3.93 -4.66 6.07
N LYS A 79 -4.78 -5.70 5.97
CA LYS A 79 -6.20 -5.53 5.63
C LYS A 79 -6.93 -4.61 6.61
N ASP A 80 -6.55 -4.66 7.88
CA ASP A 80 -7.19 -3.84 8.92
C ASP A 80 -6.90 -2.34 8.72
N ILE A 81 -5.65 -1.97 8.39
CA ILE A 81 -5.33 -0.56 8.13
C ILE A 81 -5.93 -0.08 6.81
N VAL A 82 -6.04 -0.94 5.79
CA VAL A 82 -6.75 -0.64 4.55
C VAL A 82 -8.23 -0.40 4.86
N ALA A 83 -8.87 -1.26 5.65
CA ALA A 83 -10.27 -1.11 6.07
C ALA A 83 -10.49 0.21 6.83
N TYR A 84 -9.57 0.59 7.72
CA TYR A 84 -9.63 1.86 8.44
C TYR A 84 -9.62 3.06 7.49
N TYR A 85 -8.67 3.12 6.54
CA TYR A 85 -8.54 4.26 5.62
C TYR A 85 -9.62 4.28 4.54
N MET A 86 -10.16 3.13 4.18
CA MET A 86 -11.28 3.03 3.24
C MET A 86 -12.65 3.32 3.85
N ASP A 87 -12.79 3.21 5.17
CA ASP A 87 -14.07 3.49 5.83
C ASP A 87 -14.30 5.01 5.97
N PRO A 88 -15.19 5.61 5.16
CA PRO A 88 -15.38 7.06 5.20
C PRO A 88 -15.79 7.59 6.56
N ARG A 89 -16.43 6.76 7.40
CA ARG A 89 -16.94 7.16 8.74
C ARG A 89 -15.82 7.59 9.68
N ASN A 90 -14.60 7.10 9.48
CA ASN A 90 -13.42 7.46 10.27
C ASN A 90 -12.92 8.89 9.98
N PHE A 91 -13.39 9.52 8.91
CA PHE A 91 -12.85 10.77 8.39
C PHE A 91 -13.89 11.89 8.27
N LEU A 92 -15.07 11.71 8.87
CA LEU A 92 -16.16 12.70 8.88
C LEU A 92 -15.95 13.73 10.01
N ASN A 93 -14.88 14.51 9.92
CA ASN A 93 -14.55 15.63 10.81
C ASN A 93 -14.02 16.82 9.98
N ASP A 94 -13.90 17.98 10.57
CA ASP A 94 -13.57 19.26 9.90
C ASP A 94 -12.26 19.23 9.08
N THR A 95 -11.32 18.38 9.43
CA THR A 95 -10.03 18.25 8.73
C THR A 95 -10.07 17.23 7.61
N TYR A 96 -10.47 16.01 7.92
CA TYR A 96 -10.32 14.90 6.99
C TYR A 96 -11.48 14.75 6.00
N VAL A 97 -12.62 15.38 6.24
CA VAL A 97 -13.75 15.37 5.30
C VAL A 97 -13.37 15.97 3.94
N PHE A 98 -12.33 16.81 3.88
CA PHE A 98 -11.82 17.39 2.65
C PHE A 98 -11.29 16.37 1.63
N GLN A 99 -10.98 15.13 2.03
CA GLN A 99 -10.69 14.08 1.05
C GLN A 99 -11.90 13.71 0.17
N PHE A 100 -13.11 14.10 0.59
CA PHE A 100 -14.36 13.90 -0.14
C PHE A 100 -14.85 15.17 -0.84
N LEU A 101 -14.11 16.29 -0.77
CA LEU A 101 -14.47 17.52 -1.48
C LEU A 101 -14.61 17.22 -2.97
N HIS A 102 -15.71 17.70 -3.58
CA HIS A 102 -15.97 17.52 -5.00
C HIS A 102 -15.05 18.37 -5.86
N HIS A 103 -14.31 17.77 -6.76
CA HIS A 103 -13.30 18.42 -7.60
C HIS A 103 -13.83 18.95 -8.93
N ALA A 104 -15.11 18.73 -9.26
CA ALA A 104 -15.70 19.34 -10.45
C ALA A 104 -16.01 20.84 -10.24
N PHE A 105 -15.90 21.60 -11.32
CA PHE A 105 -16.22 23.01 -11.32
C PHE A 105 -17.73 23.26 -11.25
N ASP A 106 -18.14 24.13 -10.34
CA ASP A 106 -19.50 24.65 -10.21
C ASP A 106 -19.45 26.18 -10.06
N SER A 107 -19.82 26.90 -11.12
CA SER A 107 -19.78 28.37 -11.14
C SER A 107 -20.74 29.04 -10.15
N ASN A 108 -21.72 28.31 -9.60
CA ASN A 108 -22.66 28.85 -8.61
C ASN A 108 -22.06 28.90 -7.20
N THR A 109 -21.12 28.01 -6.91
CA THR A 109 -20.54 27.87 -5.57
C THR A 109 -19.06 28.26 -5.51
N GLN A 110 -18.33 28.18 -6.65
CA GLN A 110 -16.90 28.43 -6.71
C GLN A 110 -16.64 29.77 -7.38
N THR A 111 -16.52 30.79 -6.55
CA THR A 111 -16.45 32.18 -7.00
C THR A 111 -15.01 32.68 -7.11
N ARG A 112 -14.83 33.75 -7.89
CA ARG A 112 -13.57 34.51 -7.96
C ARG A 112 -13.15 35.00 -6.57
N ALA A 113 -14.10 35.53 -5.78
CA ALA A 113 -13.84 36.04 -4.44
C ALA A 113 -13.35 34.93 -3.49
N GLY A 114 -13.96 33.72 -3.55
CA GLY A 114 -13.51 32.56 -2.81
C GLY A 114 -12.09 32.13 -3.17
N LEU A 115 -11.77 32.08 -4.47
CA LEU A 115 -10.40 31.79 -4.91
C LEU A 115 -9.40 32.85 -4.45
N THR A 116 -9.77 34.14 -4.53
CA THR A 116 -8.93 35.22 -4.00
C THR A 116 -8.67 35.03 -2.50
N SER A 117 -9.70 34.69 -1.72
CA SER A 117 -9.55 34.39 -0.29
C SER A 117 -8.60 33.22 -0.03
N LEU A 118 -8.65 32.15 -0.86
CA LEU A 118 -7.75 31.00 -0.75
C LEU A 118 -6.29 31.38 -0.90
N ILE A 119 -5.98 32.21 -1.90
CA ILE A 119 -4.60 32.51 -2.26
C ILE A 119 -4.02 33.72 -1.51
N THR A 120 -4.83 34.44 -0.73
CA THR A 120 -4.38 35.59 0.07
C THR A 120 -3.27 35.17 1.04
N GLY A 121 -2.19 35.95 1.09
CA GLY A 121 -0.99 35.66 1.88
C GLY A 121 -0.03 34.65 1.23
N THR A 122 -0.37 34.12 0.06
CA THR A 122 0.49 33.19 -0.68
C THR A 122 1.20 33.85 -1.87
N PHE A 123 2.09 33.11 -2.54
CA PHE A 123 2.74 33.65 -3.74
C PHE A 123 1.77 33.87 -4.91
N LEU A 124 0.64 33.17 -4.94
CA LEU A 124 -0.41 33.33 -5.96
C LEU A 124 -1.20 34.65 -5.83
N GLU A 125 -1.09 35.35 -4.71
CA GLU A 125 -1.68 36.70 -4.54
C GLU A 125 -0.96 37.74 -5.41
N LYS A 126 0.32 37.51 -5.70
CA LYS A 126 1.12 38.37 -6.60
C LYS A 126 0.71 38.16 -8.05
N THR A 127 1.07 39.09 -8.91
CA THR A 127 0.97 38.82 -10.34
C THR A 127 2.06 37.83 -10.79
N PRO A 128 1.86 37.12 -11.92
CA PRO A 128 2.90 36.28 -12.51
C PRO A 128 4.22 37.02 -12.75
N GLU A 129 4.14 38.28 -13.15
CA GLU A 129 5.29 39.15 -13.40
C GLU A 129 6.05 39.46 -12.10
N GLU A 130 5.35 39.83 -11.03
CA GLU A 130 5.95 40.05 -9.70
C GLU A 130 6.61 38.81 -9.13
N THR A 131 6.01 37.62 -9.32
CA THR A 131 6.59 36.33 -8.88
C THR A 131 7.90 36.08 -9.64
N THR A 132 7.92 36.26 -10.95
CA THR A 132 9.10 36.06 -11.80
C THR A 132 10.19 37.09 -11.50
N ALA A 133 9.83 38.35 -11.23
CA ALA A 133 10.77 39.40 -10.84
C ALA A 133 11.38 39.19 -9.45
N ALA A 134 10.59 38.74 -8.46
CA ALA A 134 11.09 38.48 -7.11
C ALA A 134 12.12 37.35 -7.09
N GLN A 135 11.99 36.36 -7.95
CA GLN A 135 12.98 35.27 -8.10
C GLN A 135 14.29 35.75 -8.72
N SER A 136 14.26 36.78 -9.59
CA SER A 136 15.47 37.35 -10.22
C SER A 136 16.33 38.16 -9.26
N ILE A 137 15.75 38.80 -8.26
CA ILE A 137 16.48 39.62 -7.28
C ILE A 137 17.29 38.72 -6.31
N GLN A 138 16.82 37.51 -6.07
CA GLN A 138 17.49 36.58 -5.14
C GLN A 138 18.73 35.90 -5.76
N GLU A 139 18.77 35.72 -7.09
CA GLU A 139 19.92 35.17 -7.80
C GLU A 139 21.07 36.17 -7.92
N THR A 140 20.76 37.47 -8.03
CA THR A 140 21.79 38.53 -8.11
C THR A 140 22.40 38.91 -6.76
N SER A 141 21.74 38.62 -5.65
CA SER A 141 22.27 38.85 -4.29
C SER A 141 23.10 37.69 -3.71
N GLY A 142 23.14 36.54 -4.40
CA GLY A 142 23.90 35.34 -3.99
C GLY A 142 25.36 35.27 -4.43
N ALA A 143 25.84 36.26 -5.24
CA ALA A 143 27.22 36.29 -5.76
C ALA A 143 28.13 37.23 -4.95
N GLY A 144 28.03 37.23 -3.64
CA GLY A 144 28.89 38.07 -2.78
C GLY A 144 29.05 37.48 -1.38
N THR A 145 30.26 36.95 -1.12
CA THR A 145 30.88 36.69 0.18
C THR A 145 30.19 35.74 1.14
N ALA A 146 30.77 34.55 1.24
CA ALA A 146 30.66 33.66 2.40
C ALA A 146 31.24 34.38 3.66
N ALA A 147 30.36 34.79 4.55
CA ALA A 147 30.73 35.15 5.91
C ALA A 147 30.19 34.05 6.84
N VAL A 148 31.15 33.33 7.41
CA VAL A 148 30.93 32.38 8.52
C VAL A 148 30.43 33.19 9.71
N ILE A 149 29.22 32.91 10.16
CA ILE A 149 28.79 33.31 11.51
C ILE A 149 28.44 32.05 12.28
N ASN A 150 29.41 31.65 13.15
CA ASN A 150 29.13 30.83 14.30
C ASN A 150 28.20 31.58 15.24
N ASN A 151 27.10 31.00 15.63
CA ASN A 151 26.44 31.37 16.87
C ASN A 151 25.89 30.15 17.58
N THR A 152 26.64 29.78 18.63
CA THR A 152 26.22 28.98 19.78
C THR A 152 25.36 29.85 20.68
N THR A 153 24.20 29.37 21.11
CA THR A 153 23.77 29.27 22.51
C THR A 153 22.25 29.02 22.63
N ASN A 154 21.96 27.89 23.23
CA ASN A 154 21.09 27.60 24.39
C ASN A 154 19.59 27.94 24.37
N THR A 155 18.88 26.88 24.54
CA THR A 155 18.03 26.36 25.66
C THR A 155 16.53 26.53 25.50
N GLU A 156 15.95 25.35 25.70
CA GLU A 156 14.71 24.96 26.40
C GLU A 156 13.38 24.90 25.64
N ASP A 157 13.00 23.64 25.55
CA ASP A 157 11.72 23.00 25.91
C ASP A 157 10.46 23.36 25.13
N SER A 158 10.04 22.38 24.36
CA SER A 158 8.68 21.84 24.38
C SER A 158 8.50 20.77 23.30
N GLY A 159 8.00 19.63 23.74
CA GLY A 159 7.82 18.43 22.93
C GLY A 159 7.01 18.64 21.67
N SER A 160 7.65 18.39 20.55
CA SER A 160 7.04 18.28 19.24
C SER A 160 7.29 16.87 18.73
N LEU A 161 6.21 16.13 18.59
CA LEU A 161 6.17 14.85 17.89
C LEU A 161 6.64 15.07 16.44
N GLN A 162 7.86 14.67 16.14
CA GLN A 162 8.33 14.55 14.77
C GLN A 162 7.63 13.36 14.11
N GLN A 163 6.56 13.62 13.38
CA GLN A 163 6.09 12.71 12.35
C GLN A 163 6.96 12.93 11.12
N GLY A 164 7.80 11.93 10.81
CA GLY A 164 8.54 11.89 9.56
C GLY A 164 7.57 11.85 8.37
N GLU A 165 7.57 12.91 7.58
CA GLU A 165 6.81 12.98 6.34
C GLU A 165 7.54 12.16 5.27
N ASN A 166 7.10 10.92 5.04
CA ASN A 166 7.51 10.13 3.88
C ASN A 166 6.38 10.16 2.84
N TYR A 167 6.65 10.83 1.73
CA TYR A 167 5.77 10.82 0.57
C TYR A 167 6.04 9.59 -0.29
N GLY A 168 4.98 8.92 -0.72
CA GLY A 168 5.06 7.86 -1.73
C GLY A 168 5.52 8.40 -3.10
N PRO A 169 6.05 7.54 -3.98
CA PRO A 169 6.61 7.97 -5.26
C PRO A 169 5.55 8.62 -6.15
N GLY A 170 5.72 9.88 -6.40
CA GLY A 170 4.84 10.67 -7.27
C GLY A 170 4.73 12.15 -6.95
N MET A 171 5.12 12.57 -5.72
CA MET A 171 5.12 13.99 -5.36
C MET A 171 6.34 14.30 -4.49
N SER A 172 7.32 14.98 -5.07
CA SER A 172 8.56 15.40 -4.42
C SER A 172 8.37 16.75 -3.74
N SER A 173 8.49 16.78 -2.41
CA SER A 173 8.81 18.03 -1.72
C SER A 173 10.32 18.10 -1.54
N GLY A 174 10.97 19.03 -2.23
CA GLY A 174 12.40 19.25 -2.10
C GLY A 174 12.77 19.88 -0.77
N THR A 175 13.66 19.23 -0.02
CA THR A 175 14.58 19.91 0.89
C THR A 175 15.97 19.30 0.71
N SER A 176 16.89 20.17 0.36
CA SER A 176 18.32 19.92 0.18
C SER A 176 19.02 19.53 1.50
N GLY A 177 19.89 18.53 1.43
CA GLY A 177 20.84 18.25 2.53
C GLY A 177 21.76 17.05 2.25
N GLY A 178 22.93 17.32 1.67
CA GLY A 178 24.25 16.76 1.99
C GLY A 178 24.52 15.26 1.95
N SER A 179 25.28 14.85 0.92
CA SER A 179 26.14 13.66 0.85
C SER A 179 27.22 13.65 1.94
N PRO A 180 27.91 12.52 2.30
CA PRO A 180 29.00 12.03 1.47
C PRO A 180 29.37 10.51 1.52
N TYR A 181 30.06 10.07 0.45
CA TYR A 181 31.09 9.03 0.30
C TYR A 181 30.76 7.54 0.25
N GLY A 182 31.19 6.91 -0.82
CA GLY A 182 32.15 5.85 -0.87
C GLY A 182 32.19 5.06 -2.19
N SER A 183 33.26 5.28 -2.91
CA SER A 183 33.68 4.53 -4.13
C SER A 183 33.87 3.04 -3.91
N GLY A 184 33.55 2.24 -4.93
CA GLY A 184 33.97 0.85 -5.04
C GLY A 184 33.76 0.32 -6.44
N ASN A 185 34.76 0.53 -7.28
CA ASN A 185 34.96 -0.06 -8.60
C ASN A 185 35.15 -1.57 -8.49
N ILE A 186 34.54 -2.39 -9.38
CA ILE A 186 35.20 -3.55 -10.01
C ILE A 186 34.53 -3.89 -11.34
N SER A 187 35.38 -4.17 -12.31
CA SER A 187 35.22 -4.33 -13.74
C SER A 187 34.69 -5.68 -14.22
N SER A 188 34.03 -5.64 -15.37
CA SER A 188 34.11 -6.48 -16.62
C SER A 188 34.37 -7.98 -16.55
N GLY A 189 33.57 -8.71 -17.37
CA GLY A 189 33.90 -10.01 -17.98
C GLY A 189 32.63 -10.69 -18.54
N SER A 190 32.33 -10.56 -19.70
CA SER A 190 32.36 -11.24 -21.02
C SER A 190 32.00 -12.74 -21.03
N GLU A 191 31.03 -13.04 -21.91
CA GLU A 191 30.87 -14.15 -22.85
C GLU A 191 30.25 -15.51 -22.46
N ASN A 192 29.08 -15.76 -23.00
CA ASN A 192 28.70 -16.71 -24.09
C ASN A 192 28.61 -18.23 -23.84
N GLN A 193 27.55 -18.73 -24.44
CA GLN A 193 27.28 -20.03 -25.07
C GLN A 193 26.41 -21.04 -24.31
N GLY A 194 25.32 -21.32 -25.02
CA GLY A 194 24.27 -22.24 -24.77
C GLY A 194 24.65 -23.72 -24.97
N VAL A 195 23.78 -24.57 -24.44
CA VAL A 195 23.42 -25.89 -25.00
C VAL A 195 22.00 -26.26 -24.51
N SER A 196 21.19 -26.69 -25.46
CA SER A 196 19.88 -27.33 -25.33
C SER A 196 20.02 -28.76 -24.85
N LEU A 197 19.10 -29.26 -24.00
CA LEU A 197 18.67 -30.67 -23.99
C LEU A 197 17.29 -30.81 -23.30
N GLU A 198 16.40 -31.51 -24.01
CA GLU A 198 15.02 -31.85 -23.66
C GLU A 198 14.91 -32.99 -22.65
N GLY A 199 13.74 -33.03 -21.94
CA GLY A 199 13.21 -34.25 -21.33
C GLY A 199 12.26 -34.01 -20.13
N PRO A 200 11.15 -34.75 -19.99
CA PRO A 200 9.93 -34.25 -19.37
C PRO A 200 9.82 -34.61 -17.88
N GLY A 201 9.37 -33.63 -17.08
CA GLY A 201 9.05 -33.82 -15.68
C GLY A 201 8.16 -32.70 -15.16
N SER A 202 6.91 -33.02 -14.94
CA SER A 202 5.88 -32.17 -14.35
C SER A 202 6.38 -31.48 -13.06
N THR A 203 6.59 -30.17 -13.14
CA THR A 203 6.68 -29.30 -11.97
C THR A 203 5.73 -28.14 -12.16
N VAL A 204 4.77 -28.05 -11.27
CA VAL A 204 3.88 -26.89 -11.14
C VAL A 204 4.76 -25.67 -10.82
N SER A 205 5.13 -24.91 -11.85
CA SER A 205 5.80 -23.64 -11.70
C SER A 205 4.76 -22.62 -11.26
N SER A 206 4.79 -22.26 -9.98
CA SER A 206 4.16 -21.06 -9.48
C SER A 206 4.94 -19.88 -10.04
N THR A 207 4.55 -19.43 -11.21
CA THR A 207 5.02 -18.16 -11.79
C THR A 207 4.44 -17.05 -10.92
N ILE A 208 5.20 -16.63 -9.92
CA ILE A 208 5.01 -15.30 -9.33
C ILE A 208 5.32 -14.33 -10.46
N SER A 209 4.27 -13.88 -11.14
CA SER A 209 4.35 -12.71 -12.00
C SER A 209 4.86 -11.58 -11.13
N GLN A 210 6.15 -11.28 -11.24
CA GLN A 210 6.65 -9.98 -10.83
C GLN A 210 5.88 -8.97 -11.66
N ARG A 211 4.81 -8.43 -11.10
CA ARG A 211 4.21 -7.20 -11.60
C ARG A 211 5.32 -6.17 -11.55
N LYS A 212 5.90 -5.91 -12.71
CA LYS A 212 6.76 -4.79 -12.96
C LYS A 212 6.03 -3.59 -12.37
N MET A 213 6.55 -3.03 -11.27
CA MET A 213 6.06 -1.76 -10.75
C MET A 213 6.08 -0.78 -11.91
N TYR A 214 4.93 -0.26 -12.22
CA TYR A 214 4.82 0.86 -13.13
C TYR A 214 5.43 2.07 -12.42
N THR A 215 6.74 2.27 -12.62
CA THR A 215 7.23 3.62 -12.72
C THR A 215 6.45 4.19 -13.87
N THR A 216 5.48 5.02 -13.58
CA THR A 216 4.47 5.51 -14.50
C THR A 216 5.10 6.27 -15.67
N ALA A 217 5.50 5.53 -16.70
CA ALA A 217 5.23 5.97 -18.04
C ALA A 217 3.72 5.73 -18.20
N LEU A 218 2.93 6.78 -18.13
CA LEU A 218 1.50 6.73 -18.40
C LEU A 218 1.32 6.14 -19.79
N PRO A 219 0.41 5.16 -19.99
CA PRO A 219 0.09 4.68 -21.32
C PRO A 219 -0.39 5.86 -22.15
N GLU A 220 0.10 5.96 -23.39
CA GLU A 220 -0.55 6.77 -24.41
C GLU A 220 -1.99 6.27 -24.52
N VAL A 221 -2.93 7.08 -24.06
CA VAL A 221 -4.35 6.78 -24.21
C VAL A 221 -4.72 7.17 -25.62
N GLU A 222 -5.05 6.17 -26.46
CA GLU A 222 -5.70 6.39 -27.74
C GLU A 222 -7.04 7.11 -27.50
N TYR A 223 -7.25 8.22 -28.21
CA TYR A 223 -8.44 9.06 -28.12
C TYR A 223 -9.69 8.30 -28.54
N GLY A 224 -10.71 8.25 -27.67
CA GLY A 224 -12.08 8.02 -28.10
C GLY A 224 -12.64 9.24 -28.86
N PRO A 225 -13.47 9.04 -29.89
CA PRO A 225 -13.97 10.13 -30.72
C PRO A 225 -15.01 10.96 -29.97
N GLY A 226 -14.69 12.24 -29.67
CA GLY A 226 -15.72 13.13 -29.16
C GLY A 226 -15.35 14.46 -28.51
N MET A 227 -14.06 14.84 -28.41
CA MET A 227 -13.71 16.20 -28.01
C MET A 227 -12.71 16.78 -28.98
N ASP A 228 -13.18 17.79 -29.73
CA ASP A 228 -12.42 18.49 -30.75
C ASP A 228 -11.38 19.40 -30.07
N ALA A 229 -10.10 19.05 -30.16
CA ALA A 229 -8.98 19.85 -29.71
C ALA A 229 -8.74 21.09 -30.59
N SER A 230 -9.59 21.36 -31.56
CA SER A 230 -9.45 22.43 -32.55
C SER A 230 -9.88 23.82 -32.08
N ALA A 231 -10.27 24.00 -30.82
CA ALA A 231 -10.58 25.29 -30.25
C ALA A 231 -9.34 26.10 -29.79
N ILE A 232 -8.12 25.56 -29.94
CA ILE A 232 -6.86 26.30 -29.80
C ILE A 232 -6.36 26.54 -31.21
N THR A 233 -6.84 27.57 -31.86
CA THR A 233 -6.29 28.05 -33.15
C THR A 233 -4.89 28.57 -32.93
N ASP A 234 -3.91 27.75 -33.31
CA ASP A 234 -2.52 28.18 -33.48
C ASP A 234 -2.41 29.06 -34.71
N ASP A 235 -2.23 30.34 -34.47
CA ASP A 235 -1.65 31.25 -35.48
C ASP A 235 -0.13 31.25 -35.22
N ASN A 236 0.58 30.26 -35.75
CA ASN A 236 2.02 30.14 -35.56
C ASN A 236 2.78 30.10 -36.89
N THR A 237 3.21 31.29 -37.31
CA THR A 237 4.36 31.45 -38.21
C THR A 237 5.60 31.68 -37.36
N GLY A 238 6.56 30.74 -37.45
CA GLY A 238 7.78 30.62 -36.67
C GLY A 238 8.51 31.90 -36.31
N ALA A 239 8.55 32.20 -35.04
CA ALA A 239 9.56 33.00 -34.37
C ALA A 239 9.60 32.59 -32.90
N SER A 240 10.78 32.48 -32.31
CA SER A 240 11.01 32.40 -30.88
C SER A 240 10.25 33.49 -30.15
N ASN A 241 9.03 33.23 -29.68
CA ASN A 241 8.20 34.17 -28.96
C ASN A 241 7.81 33.59 -27.60
N THR A 242 8.52 34.01 -26.58
CA THR A 242 7.94 34.15 -25.24
C THR A 242 6.82 35.19 -25.39
N SER A 243 5.57 34.74 -25.56
CA SER A 243 4.43 35.67 -25.54
C SER A 243 4.37 36.27 -24.15
N PRO A 244 4.47 37.63 -24.01
CA PRO A 244 4.36 38.25 -22.71
C PRO A 244 2.97 37.99 -22.15
N VAL A 245 2.90 37.60 -20.87
CA VAL A 245 1.64 37.57 -20.11
C VAL A 245 0.99 38.95 -20.29
N PRO A 246 -0.31 39.03 -20.63
CA PRO A 246 -0.97 40.33 -20.73
C PRO A 246 -0.76 41.10 -19.44
N THR A 247 -0.23 42.32 -19.52
CA THR A 247 0.10 43.18 -18.38
C THR A 247 -1.13 43.33 -17.50
N GLY A 248 -1.06 42.85 -16.23
CA GLY A 248 -2.16 42.92 -15.26
C GLY A 248 -3.00 41.65 -15.09
N GLN A 249 -2.70 40.54 -15.77
CA GLN A 249 -3.39 39.26 -15.51
C GLN A 249 -2.94 38.69 -14.18
N THR A 250 -3.89 38.27 -13.32
CA THR A 250 -3.61 37.67 -12.01
C THR A 250 -3.66 36.14 -12.07
N TYR A 251 -3.05 35.45 -11.09
CA TYR A 251 -3.21 34.00 -10.96
C TYR A 251 -4.69 33.59 -10.78
N VAL A 252 -5.51 34.47 -10.14
CA VAL A 252 -6.96 34.21 -10.02
C VAL A 252 -7.60 34.14 -11.42
N ASP A 253 -7.24 35.08 -12.34
CA ASP A 253 -7.76 35.04 -13.71
C ASP A 253 -7.40 33.77 -14.44
N ILE A 254 -6.14 33.35 -14.33
CA ILE A 254 -5.60 32.18 -15.00
C ILE A 254 -6.27 30.91 -14.45
N ILE A 255 -6.36 30.76 -13.12
CA ILE A 255 -6.95 29.58 -12.48
C ILE A 255 -8.46 29.51 -12.74
N MET A 256 -9.19 30.61 -12.64
CA MET A 256 -10.64 30.64 -12.97
C MET A 256 -10.91 30.30 -14.44
N LYS A 257 -10.07 30.82 -15.37
CA LYS A 257 -10.15 30.45 -16.78
C LYS A 257 -9.85 28.97 -17.00
N ALA A 258 -8.81 28.44 -16.39
CA ALA A 258 -8.48 27.02 -16.45
C ALA A 258 -9.63 26.16 -15.90
N ALA A 259 -10.22 26.52 -14.76
CA ALA A 259 -11.35 25.82 -14.17
C ALA A 259 -12.57 25.78 -15.12
N ALA A 260 -12.91 26.92 -15.72
CA ALA A 260 -14.03 27.02 -16.67
C ALA A 260 -13.82 26.16 -17.94
N GLN A 261 -12.58 26.03 -18.41
CA GLN A 261 -12.22 25.26 -19.60
C GLN A 261 -12.10 23.76 -19.35
N THR A 262 -11.70 23.36 -18.13
CA THR A 262 -11.39 21.96 -17.83
C THR A 262 -12.44 21.27 -16.95
N GLY A 263 -13.41 22.05 -16.43
CA GLY A 263 -14.39 21.51 -15.49
C GLY A 263 -13.83 21.15 -14.12
N VAL A 264 -12.63 21.60 -13.76
CA VAL A 264 -12.00 21.32 -12.46
C VAL A 264 -12.21 22.49 -11.50
N ASN A 265 -12.56 22.19 -10.26
CA ASN A 265 -12.77 23.14 -9.17
C ASN A 265 -11.54 24.08 -9.01
N PRO A 266 -11.70 25.43 -9.15
CA PRO A 266 -10.58 26.37 -9.06
C PRO A 266 -9.93 26.40 -7.67
N TYR A 267 -10.68 26.11 -6.61
CA TYR A 267 -10.15 26.05 -5.26
C TYR A 267 -9.20 24.84 -5.11
N VAL A 268 -9.57 23.69 -5.71
CA VAL A 268 -8.72 22.51 -5.76
C VAL A 268 -7.47 22.79 -6.60
N LEU A 269 -7.58 23.43 -7.76
CA LEU A 269 -6.43 23.80 -8.58
C LEU A 269 -5.46 24.72 -7.83
N GLY A 270 -5.99 25.78 -7.20
CA GLY A 270 -5.19 26.71 -6.40
C GLY A 270 -4.48 26.02 -5.24
N ALA A 271 -5.19 25.19 -4.49
CA ALA A 271 -4.62 24.45 -3.36
C ALA A 271 -3.57 23.41 -3.81
N MET A 272 -3.78 22.72 -4.93
CA MET A 272 -2.78 21.80 -5.50
C MET A 272 -1.52 22.56 -5.91
N ILE A 273 -1.63 23.71 -6.55
CA ILE A 273 -0.48 24.56 -6.91
C ILE A 273 0.28 24.96 -5.63
N LEU A 274 -0.41 25.40 -4.59
CA LEU A 274 0.21 25.77 -3.32
C LEU A 274 0.90 24.58 -2.65
N GLN A 275 0.28 23.40 -2.71
CA GLN A 275 0.88 22.17 -2.19
C GLN A 275 2.17 21.79 -2.94
N GLU A 276 2.17 21.92 -4.26
CA GLU A 276 3.30 21.51 -5.11
C GLU A 276 4.45 22.53 -5.10
N GLN A 277 4.14 23.82 -5.00
CA GLN A 277 5.12 24.89 -5.13
C GLN A 277 5.49 25.58 -3.81
N GLY A 278 4.79 25.25 -2.72
CA GLY A 278 5.05 25.78 -1.39
C GLY A 278 5.02 27.30 -1.36
N ILE A 279 6.15 27.93 -1.02
CA ILE A 279 6.27 29.40 -0.97
C ILE A 279 6.55 30.05 -2.33
N GLY A 280 6.45 29.30 -3.43
CA GLY A 280 6.61 29.83 -4.79
C GLY A 280 8.06 30.08 -5.23
N LYS A 281 9.03 29.40 -4.61
CA LYS A 281 10.47 29.53 -4.95
C LYS A 281 11.03 28.37 -5.77
N SER A 282 10.18 27.45 -6.21
CA SER A 282 10.61 26.27 -6.96
C SER A 282 11.13 26.66 -8.36
N GLY A 283 12.19 26.00 -8.80
CA GLY A 283 12.67 26.10 -10.18
C GLY A 283 11.63 25.70 -11.22
N SER A 284 10.65 24.86 -10.85
CA SER A 284 9.55 24.42 -11.72
C SER A 284 8.66 25.57 -12.23
N ILE A 285 8.62 26.69 -11.51
CA ILE A 285 7.77 27.85 -11.84
C ILE A 285 8.55 29.14 -12.06
N SER A 286 9.88 29.09 -12.01
CA SER A 286 10.71 30.30 -12.18
C SER A 286 10.80 30.80 -13.61
N GLY A 287 10.69 29.90 -14.59
CA GLY A 287 10.97 30.18 -15.99
C GLY A 287 12.44 30.51 -16.28
N LYS A 288 13.35 30.25 -15.30
CA LYS A 288 14.77 30.61 -15.37
C LYS A 288 15.71 29.41 -15.14
N THR A 289 15.17 28.21 -14.96
CA THR A 289 15.98 27.01 -14.76
C THR A 289 16.84 26.77 -16.00
N SER A 290 18.17 26.68 -15.79
CA SER A 290 19.15 26.55 -16.88
C SER A 290 18.85 25.36 -17.80
N GLY A 291 18.78 25.65 -19.12
CA GLY A 291 18.41 24.69 -20.16
C GLY A 291 16.90 24.50 -20.36
N TYR A 292 16.08 25.16 -19.54
CA TYR A 292 14.62 25.14 -19.61
C TYR A 292 14.03 26.55 -19.38
N GLU A 293 14.74 27.58 -19.81
CA GLU A 293 14.28 28.95 -19.69
C GLU A 293 12.96 29.18 -20.45
N GLY A 294 12.01 29.82 -19.79
CA GLY A 294 10.68 30.09 -20.34
C GLY A 294 9.70 28.89 -20.24
N TYR A 295 10.10 27.77 -19.63
CA TYR A 295 9.19 26.65 -19.36
C TYR A 295 8.77 26.60 -17.90
N TYR A 296 7.53 26.11 -17.66
CA TYR A 296 6.87 26.11 -16.36
C TYR A 296 6.18 24.77 -16.11
N ASN A 297 6.11 24.35 -14.83
CA ASN A 297 5.36 23.16 -14.42
C ASN A 297 4.76 23.37 -13.03
N PHE A 298 3.59 23.99 -12.98
CA PHE A 298 2.93 24.39 -11.73
C PHE A 298 2.41 23.20 -10.91
N PHE A 299 2.16 22.05 -11.53
CA PHE A 299 1.64 20.84 -10.88
C PHE A 299 2.68 19.74 -10.75
N ASN A 300 3.95 19.99 -11.03
CA ASN A 300 5.04 19.01 -10.99
C ASN A 300 4.76 17.71 -11.76
N ILE A 301 3.96 17.77 -12.83
CA ILE A 301 3.60 16.60 -13.65
C ILE A 301 4.87 16.05 -14.31
N GLY A 302 5.11 14.73 -14.16
CA GLY A 302 6.31 14.08 -14.68
C GLY A 302 7.61 14.45 -13.95
N ALA A 303 7.52 15.13 -12.79
CA ALA A 303 8.66 15.52 -11.96
C ALA A 303 9.04 14.40 -10.98
N TYR A 304 10.00 13.58 -11.36
CA TYR A 304 10.58 12.54 -10.52
C TYR A 304 12.10 12.44 -10.74
N GLN A 305 12.80 11.99 -9.72
CA GLN A 305 14.24 11.80 -9.77
C GLN A 305 14.60 10.62 -10.71
N THR A 306 15.56 10.86 -11.60
CA THR A 306 16.20 9.81 -12.40
C THR A 306 17.70 9.82 -12.16
N ASP A 307 18.42 8.83 -12.71
CA ASP A 307 19.89 8.79 -12.62
C ASP A 307 20.57 10.02 -13.25
N SER A 308 19.91 10.65 -14.23
CA SER A 308 20.46 11.77 -15.03
C SER A 308 19.81 13.11 -14.77
N MET A 309 18.64 13.17 -14.13
CA MET A 309 17.88 14.41 -13.93
C MET A 309 17.30 14.51 -12.53
N SER A 310 17.37 15.70 -11.93
CA SER A 310 16.59 16.03 -10.75
C SER A 310 15.08 16.01 -11.06
N ALA A 311 14.22 15.88 -10.04
CA ALA A 311 12.78 15.91 -10.22
C ALA A 311 12.32 17.21 -10.91
N VAL A 312 12.86 18.37 -10.52
CA VAL A 312 12.56 19.67 -11.16
C VAL A 312 12.96 19.65 -12.63
N THR A 313 14.21 19.25 -12.93
CA THR A 313 14.72 19.19 -14.31
C THR A 313 13.88 18.25 -15.17
N ARG A 314 13.52 17.08 -14.63
CA ARG A 314 12.69 16.09 -15.34
C ARG A 314 11.27 16.62 -15.61
N GLY A 315 10.67 17.32 -14.65
CA GLY A 315 9.36 17.96 -14.81
C GLY A 315 9.38 19.09 -15.85
N LEU A 316 10.46 19.88 -15.91
CA LEU A 316 10.63 20.92 -16.94
C LEU A 316 10.95 20.33 -18.31
N TRP A 317 11.72 19.24 -18.37
CA TRP A 317 11.88 18.48 -19.60
C TRP A 317 10.52 18.00 -20.13
N TYR A 318 9.66 17.43 -19.27
CA TYR A 318 8.30 17.03 -19.66
C TYR A 318 7.49 18.23 -20.20
N ALA A 319 7.55 19.36 -19.51
CA ALA A 319 6.85 20.57 -19.89
C ALA A 319 7.33 21.16 -21.24
N SER A 320 8.60 20.97 -21.60
CA SER A 320 9.20 21.48 -22.85
C SER A 320 8.88 20.65 -24.09
N GLN A 321 8.48 19.37 -23.92
CA GLN A 321 8.18 18.49 -25.04
C GLN A 321 6.81 18.84 -25.66
N ALA A 322 6.70 18.78 -26.99
CA ALA A 322 5.41 18.80 -27.66
C ALA A 322 4.59 17.57 -27.26
N GLY A 323 3.29 17.71 -27.08
CA GLY A 323 2.42 16.59 -26.71
C GLY A 323 1.06 17.02 -26.15
N ASN A 324 0.38 16.12 -25.47
CA ASN A 324 -0.94 16.32 -24.90
C ASN A 324 -0.94 17.44 -23.85
N TYR A 325 -2.13 17.90 -23.45
CA TYR A 325 -2.36 18.92 -22.42
C TYR A 325 -1.78 20.29 -22.78
N GLY A 326 -1.78 20.64 -24.08
CA GLY A 326 -1.29 21.93 -24.56
C GLY A 326 0.22 22.16 -24.38
N ARG A 327 1.03 21.09 -24.25
CA ARG A 327 2.48 21.20 -24.24
C ARG A 327 3.03 21.60 -25.63
N PRO A 328 4.11 22.37 -25.68
CA PRO A 328 5.00 22.78 -24.59
C PRO A 328 4.39 23.89 -23.71
N TRP A 329 4.65 23.79 -22.38
CA TRP A 329 4.19 24.77 -21.40
C TRP A 329 5.20 25.92 -21.27
N ASN A 330 5.24 26.74 -22.30
CA ASN A 330 6.17 27.88 -22.44
C ASN A 330 5.58 29.22 -21.93
N SER A 331 4.51 29.14 -21.14
CA SER A 331 3.98 30.26 -20.36
C SER A 331 3.32 29.75 -19.07
N ILE A 332 3.16 30.63 -18.09
CA ILE A 332 2.47 30.34 -16.83
C ILE A 332 1.03 29.88 -17.09
N GLU A 333 0.33 30.61 -17.99
CA GLU A 333 -1.05 30.27 -18.35
C GLU A 333 -1.15 28.86 -18.98
N LYS A 334 -0.27 28.56 -19.96
CA LYS A 334 -0.24 27.22 -20.58
C LYS A 334 0.07 26.11 -19.57
N SER A 335 0.97 26.36 -18.62
CA SER A 335 1.30 25.39 -17.59
C SER A 335 0.15 25.14 -16.62
N ILE A 336 -0.54 26.19 -16.18
CA ILE A 336 -1.70 26.03 -15.28
C ILE A 336 -2.88 25.38 -16.02
N LEU A 337 -3.19 25.82 -17.24
CA LEU A 337 -4.22 25.20 -18.06
C LEU A 337 -3.89 23.72 -18.38
N GLY A 338 -2.66 23.45 -18.80
CA GLY A 338 -2.22 22.10 -19.15
C GLY A 338 -2.25 21.14 -17.96
N GLY A 339 -1.85 21.60 -16.77
CA GLY A 339 -1.97 20.82 -15.54
C GLY A 339 -3.43 20.57 -15.13
N ALA A 340 -4.29 21.57 -15.32
CA ALA A 340 -5.73 21.43 -15.08
C ALA A 340 -6.39 20.45 -16.07
N LEU A 341 -6.01 20.48 -17.36
CA LEU A 341 -6.43 19.51 -18.38
C LEU A 341 -5.99 18.09 -17.98
N TYR A 342 -4.72 17.93 -17.62
CA TYR A 342 -4.21 16.65 -17.16
C TYR A 342 -5.05 16.08 -16.01
N TYR A 343 -5.33 16.91 -14.99
CA TYR A 343 -6.10 16.46 -13.83
C TYR A 343 -7.57 16.19 -14.18
N GLY A 344 -8.18 17.07 -14.98
CA GLY A 344 -9.55 16.93 -15.43
C GLY A 344 -9.80 15.66 -16.24
N GLU A 345 -8.95 15.39 -17.23
CA GLU A 345 -9.11 14.24 -18.13
C GLU A 345 -8.75 12.91 -17.46
N ASN A 346 -7.68 12.88 -16.67
CA ASN A 346 -7.22 11.61 -16.08
C ASN A 346 -7.98 11.20 -14.82
N PHE A 347 -8.62 12.14 -14.10
CA PHE A 347 -9.29 11.84 -12.84
C PHE A 347 -10.73 12.32 -12.79
N VAL A 348 -10.99 13.62 -12.90
CA VAL A 348 -12.32 14.19 -12.67
C VAL A 348 -13.36 13.64 -13.66
N SER A 349 -13.04 13.64 -14.97
CA SER A 349 -13.92 13.11 -16.02
C SER A 349 -14.11 11.59 -15.96
N GLN A 350 -13.19 10.87 -15.30
CA GLN A 350 -13.28 9.43 -15.06
C GLN A 350 -14.13 9.08 -13.82
N GLY A 351 -14.71 10.08 -13.15
CA GLY A 351 -15.44 9.89 -11.91
C GLY A 351 -14.58 9.77 -10.66
N GLN A 352 -13.27 9.95 -10.79
CA GLN A 352 -12.31 10.03 -9.68
C GLN A 352 -12.18 11.49 -9.19
N ASP A 353 -13.31 12.09 -8.87
CA ASP A 353 -13.50 13.52 -8.62
C ASP A 353 -13.47 13.91 -7.13
N THR A 354 -12.76 13.15 -6.33
CA THR A 354 -12.35 13.45 -4.96
C THR A 354 -10.98 12.82 -4.70
N PHE A 355 -10.22 13.26 -3.67
CA PHE A 355 -8.97 12.58 -3.32
C PHE A 355 -9.20 11.12 -2.94
N TYR A 356 -10.31 10.83 -2.27
CA TYR A 356 -10.69 9.45 -1.95
C TYR A 356 -10.87 8.59 -3.20
N LEU A 357 -11.65 9.04 -4.18
CA LEU A 357 -11.89 8.30 -5.42
C LEU A 357 -10.63 8.23 -6.32
N LYS A 358 -9.78 9.26 -6.28
CA LYS A 358 -8.48 9.26 -6.94
C LYS A 358 -7.54 8.19 -6.35
N LYS A 359 -7.64 7.92 -5.03
CA LYS A 359 -6.83 6.92 -4.35
C LYS A 359 -7.36 5.50 -4.53
N PHE A 360 -8.64 5.26 -4.24
CA PHE A 360 -9.18 3.90 -4.15
C PHE A 360 -9.92 3.44 -5.40
N ASN A 361 -10.32 4.34 -6.27
CA ASN A 361 -11.04 4.09 -7.52
C ASN A 361 -12.17 3.05 -7.41
N VAL A 362 -13.12 3.33 -6.53
CA VAL A 362 -14.30 2.48 -6.30
C VAL A 362 -15.51 2.94 -7.10
N GLN A 363 -15.27 3.61 -8.25
CA GLN A 363 -16.29 4.20 -9.11
C GLN A 363 -15.97 3.94 -10.59
N GLY A 364 -16.99 3.75 -11.40
CA GLY A 364 -16.85 3.59 -12.85
C GLY A 364 -16.45 2.18 -13.30
N SER A 365 -15.87 2.08 -14.50
CA SER A 365 -15.60 0.79 -15.16
C SER A 365 -14.22 0.20 -14.87
N ASN A 366 -13.29 0.99 -14.31
CA ASN A 366 -11.90 0.59 -14.06
C ASN A 366 -11.61 0.44 -12.57
N LEU A 367 -12.50 -0.26 -11.86
CA LEU A 367 -12.44 -0.43 -10.40
C LEU A 367 -11.09 -0.98 -9.94
N TYR A 368 -10.61 -0.45 -8.81
CA TYR A 368 -9.37 -0.86 -8.12
C TYR A 368 -8.09 -0.68 -8.95
N LYS A 369 -8.19 0.06 -10.08
CA LYS A 369 -7.06 0.39 -10.96
C LYS A 369 -6.99 1.90 -11.15
N HIS A 370 -5.93 2.37 -11.80
CA HIS A 370 -5.72 3.80 -12.03
C HIS A 370 -5.71 4.61 -10.72
N GLN A 371 -5.08 4.05 -9.69
CA GLN A 371 -4.84 4.74 -8.42
C GLN A 371 -3.57 5.58 -8.53
N TYR A 372 -3.63 6.82 -8.07
CA TYR A 372 -2.52 7.76 -8.26
C TYR A 372 -1.33 7.52 -7.33
N MET A 373 -1.52 6.77 -6.24
CA MET A 373 -0.46 6.35 -5.32
C MET A 373 -0.80 5.04 -4.60
N THR A 374 0.23 4.35 -4.12
CA THR A 374 0.09 3.13 -3.32
C THR A 374 -0.06 3.40 -1.82
N ASN A 375 0.39 4.57 -1.32
CA ASN A 375 0.25 4.93 0.09
C ASN A 375 -1.21 4.93 0.53
N VAL A 376 -1.56 4.06 1.49
CA VAL A 376 -2.93 3.91 1.98
C VAL A 376 -3.48 5.18 2.64
N GLU A 377 -2.60 6.00 3.24
CA GLU A 377 -2.95 7.26 3.92
C GLU A 377 -3.17 8.42 2.95
N GLY A 378 -2.87 8.22 1.66
CA GLY A 378 -2.73 9.30 0.67
C GLY A 378 -3.94 10.23 0.59
N ALA A 379 -5.15 9.67 0.47
CA ALA A 379 -6.37 10.48 0.38
C ALA A 379 -6.62 11.32 1.63
N ALA A 380 -6.48 10.71 2.81
CA ALA A 380 -6.66 11.41 4.09
C ALA A 380 -5.60 12.50 4.29
N GLY A 381 -4.33 12.21 3.92
CA GLY A 381 -3.23 13.17 3.99
C GLY A 381 -3.44 14.38 3.08
N GLU A 382 -3.84 14.16 1.82
CA GLU A 382 -4.16 15.23 0.88
C GLU A 382 -5.39 16.04 1.31
N GLY A 383 -6.43 15.37 1.79
CA GLY A 383 -7.61 16.03 2.35
C GLY A 383 -7.26 16.95 3.52
N ALA A 384 -6.43 16.48 4.45
CA ALA A 384 -5.98 17.29 5.58
C ALA A 384 -5.11 18.49 5.14
N LYS A 385 -4.28 18.33 4.11
CA LYS A 385 -3.50 19.45 3.55
C LYS A 385 -4.42 20.48 2.90
N LEU A 386 -5.39 20.01 2.12
CA LEU A 386 -6.38 20.88 1.47
C LEU A 386 -7.20 21.65 2.52
N SER A 387 -7.68 20.98 3.59
CA SER A 387 -8.42 21.62 4.69
C SER A 387 -7.62 22.77 5.32
N ARG A 388 -6.30 22.59 5.50
CA ARG A 388 -5.42 23.65 6.03
C ARG A 388 -5.24 24.84 5.09
N ALA A 389 -5.35 24.59 3.77
CA ALA A 389 -5.29 25.66 2.77
C ALA A 389 -6.58 26.50 2.73
N TYR A 390 -7.70 25.95 3.22
CA TYR A 390 -8.97 26.67 3.30
C TYR A 390 -9.01 27.58 4.53
N THR A 391 -9.16 28.89 4.28
CA THR A 391 -9.37 29.89 5.35
C THR A 391 -10.75 29.73 5.98
N ASP A 392 -10.96 30.32 7.18
CA ASP A 392 -12.28 30.35 7.84
C ASP A 392 -13.35 31.02 6.96
N ALA A 393 -12.96 31.99 6.14
CA ALA A 393 -13.88 32.64 5.19
C ALA A 393 -14.31 31.65 4.09
N MET A 394 -13.40 30.87 3.56
CA MET A 394 -13.71 29.87 2.52
C MET A 394 -14.52 28.70 3.06
N LYS A 395 -14.30 28.30 4.30
CA LYS A 395 -15.11 27.26 4.97
C LYS A 395 -16.55 27.69 5.20
N LYS A 396 -16.88 28.98 5.02
CA LYS A 396 -18.25 29.49 5.03
C LYS A 396 -18.94 29.43 3.66
N GLU A 397 -18.18 29.20 2.59
CA GLU A 397 -18.73 29.03 1.25
C GLU A 397 -19.46 27.67 1.11
N PRO A 398 -20.36 27.53 0.14
CA PRO A 398 -21.02 26.26 -0.14
C PRO A 398 -20.03 25.24 -0.70
N LEU A 399 -19.56 24.33 0.15
CA LEU A 399 -18.67 23.24 -0.26
C LEU A 399 -19.48 21.95 -0.41
N VAL A 400 -19.21 21.21 -1.46
CA VAL A 400 -19.88 19.94 -1.78
C VAL A 400 -18.94 18.78 -1.50
N PHE A 401 -19.35 17.85 -0.65
CA PHE A 401 -18.59 16.65 -0.30
C PHE A 401 -19.34 15.40 -0.77
N LYS A 402 -18.68 14.56 -1.56
CA LYS A 402 -19.19 13.28 -2.06
C LYS A 402 -18.69 12.15 -1.19
N ILE A 403 -19.55 11.64 -0.31
CA ILE A 403 -19.19 10.62 0.68
C ILE A 403 -19.50 9.23 0.13
N PRO A 404 -18.51 8.36 -0.09
CA PRO A 404 -18.73 7.01 -0.57
C PRO A 404 -19.56 6.17 0.41
N VAL A 405 -20.49 5.39 -0.14
CA VAL A 405 -21.33 4.45 0.62
C VAL A 405 -21.27 3.09 -0.06
N PHE A 406 -20.87 2.08 0.68
CA PHE A 406 -20.78 0.69 0.22
C PHE A 406 -21.97 -0.14 0.76
N ASN A 407 -22.31 -1.22 0.04
CA ASN A 407 -23.25 -2.20 0.53
C ASN A 407 -22.62 -3.10 1.59
N ASN A 408 -23.40 -3.55 2.56
CA ASN A 408 -23.00 -4.54 3.55
C ASN A 408 -21.75 -4.17 4.36
N MET A 409 -21.58 -2.86 4.65
CA MET A 409 -20.52 -2.41 5.56
C MET A 409 -20.74 -2.95 6.98
N PRO A 410 -19.66 -3.16 7.77
CA PRO A 410 -19.79 -3.43 9.21
C PRO A 410 -20.65 -2.38 9.90
N GLU A 411 -21.39 -2.74 10.94
CA GLU A 411 -22.24 -1.81 11.69
C GLU A 411 -21.41 -0.68 12.31
N ALA A 412 -20.32 -1.02 12.99
CA ALA A 412 -19.34 -0.06 13.51
C ALA A 412 -18.32 0.33 12.44
N ALA A 413 -17.76 1.53 12.57
CA ALA A 413 -16.61 1.94 11.74
C ALA A 413 -15.40 1.05 12.02
N CYS A 414 -14.62 0.78 10.98
CA CYS A 414 -13.42 -0.05 11.08
C CYS A 414 -12.39 0.62 12.01
N PRO A 415 -11.95 -0.03 13.09
CA PRO A 415 -11.05 0.59 14.04
C PRO A 415 -9.64 0.75 13.45
N LYS A 416 -8.90 1.75 13.91
CA LYS A 416 -7.49 1.91 13.60
C LYS A 416 -6.69 0.85 14.36
N PRO A 417 -5.87 0.03 13.70
CA PRO A 417 -5.01 -0.92 14.41
C PRO A 417 -3.91 -0.18 15.20
N GLU A 418 -3.68 -0.58 16.45
CA GLU A 418 -2.72 0.11 17.35
C GLU A 418 -1.65 -0.80 17.93
N THR A 419 -1.67 -2.09 17.60
CA THR A 419 -0.72 -3.07 18.16
C THR A 419 0.68 -2.86 17.61
N THR A 420 1.67 -2.84 18.49
CA THR A 420 3.09 -2.73 18.18
C THR A 420 3.83 -4.05 18.46
N GLY A 421 5.11 -4.12 18.14
CA GLY A 421 5.96 -5.29 18.37
C GLY A 421 5.94 -6.28 17.21
N SER A 422 6.87 -7.22 17.23
CA SER A 422 7.00 -8.28 16.23
C SER A 422 5.82 -9.24 16.28
N PRO A 423 5.21 -9.63 15.14
CA PRO A 423 4.15 -10.64 15.09
C PRO A 423 4.66 -12.08 15.09
N ASN A 424 5.99 -12.32 15.08
CA ASN A 424 6.53 -13.65 14.88
C ASN A 424 6.37 -14.53 16.13
N ASN A 425 5.46 -15.46 16.04
CA ASN A 425 5.12 -16.45 17.06
C ASN A 425 5.49 -17.89 16.64
N LYS A 426 6.51 -18.05 15.75
CA LYS A 426 6.92 -19.37 15.28
C LYS A 426 8.15 -19.88 16.02
N LEU A 427 8.20 -21.21 16.19
CA LEU A 427 9.37 -21.91 16.68
C LEU A 427 10.45 -22.02 15.61
N ALA A 428 11.70 -21.86 16.00
CA ALA A 428 12.88 -22.22 15.22
C ALA A 428 13.22 -23.72 15.39
N SER A 429 12.95 -24.28 16.58
CA SER A 429 13.20 -25.69 16.90
C SER A 429 12.18 -26.21 17.90
N LEU A 430 11.87 -27.52 17.82
CA LEU A 430 11.15 -28.30 18.80
C LEU A 430 11.78 -29.69 18.87
N GLU A 431 12.16 -30.10 20.04
CA GLU A 431 12.83 -31.37 20.29
C GLU A 431 12.25 -32.04 21.54
N VAL A 432 12.14 -33.36 21.48
CA VAL A 432 11.93 -34.22 22.65
C VAL A 432 13.17 -35.07 22.81
N GLU A 433 13.90 -34.88 23.91
CA GLU A 433 15.21 -35.49 24.13
C GLU A 433 15.11 -37.02 24.08
N GLY A 434 15.88 -37.65 23.17
CA GLY A 434 15.90 -39.09 22.95
C GLY A 434 14.77 -39.62 22.07
N TYR A 435 13.90 -38.79 21.51
CA TYR A 435 12.77 -39.22 20.69
C TYR A 435 12.64 -38.41 19.40
N SER A 436 12.15 -39.02 18.34
CA SER A 436 11.86 -38.36 17.07
C SER A 436 10.41 -37.87 17.03
N LEU A 437 10.23 -36.67 16.50
CA LEU A 437 8.90 -36.12 16.20
C LEU A 437 8.34 -36.70 14.90
N THR A 438 7.05 -36.95 14.87
CA THR A 438 6.31 -37.35 13.67
C THR A 438 5.17 -36.34 13.42
N PRO A 439 5.16 -35.58 12.29
CA PRO A 439 6.25 -35.50 11.31
C PRO A 439 7.51 -34.84 11.88
N THR A 440 8.60 -34.84 11.10
CA THR A 440 9.81 -34.06 11.44
C THR A 440 9.44 -32.60 11.62
N PHE A 441 10.09 -31.91 12.57
CA PHE A 441 9.77 -30.53 12.89
C PHE A 441 9.77 -29.60 11.67
N ASN A 442 8.68 -28.84 11.54
CA ASN A 442 8.50 -27.73 10.62
C ASN A 442 7.76 -26.61 11.36
N LYS A 443 8.26 -25.38 11.29
CA LYS A 443 7.68 -24.21 11.99
C LYS A 443 6.20 -23.93 11.69
N ASP A 444 5.70 -24.43 10.54
CA ASP A 444 4.33 -24.22 10.06
C ASP A 444 3.39 -25.40 10.41
N THR A 445 3.94 -26.49 10.98
CA THR A 445 3.19 -27.65 11.47
C THR A 445 2.93 -27.50 12.96
N GLU A 446 1.66 -27.59 13.37
CA GLU A 446 1.23 -27.28 14.74
C GLU A 446 0.96 -28.55 15.57
N SER A 447 1.10 -29.79 15.00
CA SER A 447 0.86 -31.03 15.72
C SER A 447 1.91 -32.05 15.40
N TYR A 448 2.43 -32.71 16.46
CA TYR A 448 3.47 -33.70 16.39
C TYR A 448 3.14 -34.86 17.30
N ASP A 449 3.50 -36.08 16.90
CA ASP A 449 3.32 -37.29 17.67
C ASP A 449 4.68 -37.86 18.12
N VAL A 450 4.72 -38.40 19.33
CA VAL A 450 5.87 -39.11 19.92
C VAL A 450 5.37 -40.37 20.62
N ILE A 451 6.06 -41.46 20.43
CA ILE A 451 5.78 -42.73 21.13
C ILE A 451 6.93 -43.01 22.08
N VAL A 452 6.62 -43.29 23.34
CA VAL A 452 7.59 -43.63 24.37
C VAL A 452 7.26 -44.98 25.03
N ASN A 453 8.29 -45.66 25.54
CA ASN A 453 8.15 -46.93 26.20
C ASN A 453 7.37 -46.83 27.53
N PRO A 454 6.79 -47.92 28.03
CA PRO A 454 6.04 -47.95 29.30
C PRO A 454 6.84 -47.47 30.52
N SER A 455 8.16 -47.73 30.53
CA SER A 455 9.06 -47.33 31.63
C SER A 455 9.35 -45.82 31.69
N VAL A 456 8.98 -45.03 30.63
CA VAL A 456 9.25 -43.60 30.55
C VAL A 456 8.18 -42.83 31.28
N GLY A 457 8.46 -42.39 32.49
CA GLY A 457 7.54 -41.60 33.31
C GLY A 457 7.59 -40.08 33.06
N GLN A 458 8.59 -39.59 32.33
CA GLN A 458 8.76 -38.18 32.00
C GLN A 458 9.58 -38.02 30.72
N ILE A 459 9.41 -36.88 30.05
CA ILE A 459 10.20 -36.48 28.90
C ILE A 459 10.75 -35.06 29.11
N SER A 460 11.81 -34.72 28.38
CA SER A 460 12.38 -33.37 28.33
C SER A 460 12.04 -32.76 26.98
N VAL A 461 11.29 -31.65 26.99
CA VAL A 461 10.90 -30.89 25.79
C VAL A 461 11.72 -29.63 25.72
N LYS A 462 12.39 -29.42 24.59
CA LYS A 462 13.16 -28.19 24.28
C LYS A 462 12.55 -27.51 23.07
N ALA A 463 12.41 -26.20 23.13
CA ALA A 463 11.95 -25.40 22.01
C ALA A 463 12.65 -24.04 21.98
N GLY A 464 12.94 -23.53 20.77
CA GLY A 464 13.50 -22.21 20.54
C GLY A 464 12.61 -21.40 19.62
N THR A 465 12.49 -20.10 19.85
CA THR A 465 11.72 -19.17 19.01
C THR A 465 12.56 -18.62 17.87
N ILE A 466 11.94 -18.30 16.71
CA ILE A 466 12.62 -17.60 15.61
C ILE A 466 12.94 -16.17 16.03
N ASP A 467 11.97 -15.48 16.60
CA ASP A 467 12.14 -14.11 17.08
C ASP A 467 12.60 -14.14 18.54
N SER A 468 13.73 -13.51 18.82
CA SER A 468 14.31 -13.44 20.18
C SER A 468 13.43 -12.67 21.18
N LYS A 469 12.48 -11.87 20.70
CA LYS A 469 11.50 -11.13 21.51
C LYS A 469 10.25 -11.95 21.83
N ALA A 470 10.07 -13.11 21.20
CA ALA A 470 9.00 -14.02 21.53
C ALA A 470 9.38 -14.89 22.74
N SER A 471 8.39 -15.29 23.51
CA SER A 471 8.55 -16.21 24.63
C SER A 471 7.89 -17.56 24.33
N VAL A 472 8.44 -18.64 24.89
CA VAL A 472 7.88 -19.99 24.77
C VAL A 472 7.60 -20.56 26.16
N SER A 473 6.47 -21.25 26.29
CA SER A 473 6.06 -21.98 27.49
C SER A 473 5.62 -23.42 27.15
N GLY A 474 5.41 -24.28 28.15
CA GLY A 474 5.08 -25.68 27.94
C GLY A 474 6.28 -26.56 27.62
N THR A 475 7.50 -26.11 27.94
CA THR A 475 8.77 -26.82 27.75
C THR A 475 9.35 -27.29 29.08
N GLY A 476 10.47 -28.04 29.03
CA GLY A 476 11.17 -28.59 30.21
C GLY A 476 10.80 -30.04 30.48
N THR A 477 10.94 -30.45 31.73
CA THR A 477 10.62 -31.85 32.16
C THR A 477 9.11 -32.00 32.39
N ILE A 478 8.48 -32.90 31.66
CA ILE A 478 7.03 -33.12 31.67
C ILE A 478 6.75 -34.57 32.07
N SER A 479 5.97 -34.77 33.14
CA SER A 479 5.52 -36.09 33.60
C SER A 479 4.45 -36.67 32.68
N LEU A 480 4.51 -37.96 32.41
CA LEU A 480 3.61 -38.67 31.52
C LEU A 480 2.71 -39.66 32.28
N GLN A 481 1.42 -39.62 31.98
CA GLN A 481 0.47 -40.68 32.35
C GLN A 481 0.58 -41.84 31.36
N SER A 482 0.14 -43.03 31.77
CA SER A 482 0.01 -44.14 30.83
C SER A 482 -1.02 -43.83 29.74
N GLY A 483 -0.73 -44.17 28.49
CA GLY A 483 -1.58 -43.86 27.34
C GLY A 483 -1.27 -42.47 26.75
N ASN A 484 -2.30 -41.76 26.31
CA ASN A 484 -2.18 -40.53 25.57
C ASN A 484 -1.96 -39.32 26.49
N ASN A 485 -0.96 -38.50 26.16
CA ASN A 485 -0.67 -37.22 26.80
C ASN A 485 -0.64 -36.12 25.71
N THR A 486 -1.37 -35.03 25.89
CA THR A 486 -1.31 -33.87 25.00
C THR A 486 -0.63 -32.72 25.72
N ILE A 487 0.47 -32.26 25.17
CA ILE A 487 1.29 -31.17 25.71
C ILE A 487 1.13 -29.99 24.78
N SER A 488 0.75 -28.85 25.33
CA SER A 488 0.66 -27.57 24.60
C SER A 488 1.94 -26.77 24.81
N ILE A 489 2.60 -26.41 23.71
CA ILE A 489 3.76 -25.53 23.70
C ILE A 489 3.28 -24.20 23.07
N GLU A 490 3.24 -23.17 23.89
CA GLU A 490 2.73 -21.85 23.44
C GLU A 490 3.88 -20.90 23.17
N VAL A 491 3.84 -20.26 22.01
CA VAL A 491 4.76 -19.19 21.60
C VAL A 491 3.98 -17.88 21.58
N LYS A 492 4.35 -16.96 22.46
CA LYS A 492 3.78 -15.62 22.50
C LYS A 492 4.76 -14.62 21.88
N ALA A 493 4.35 -13.99 20.77
CA ALA A 493 5.10 -12.95 20.09
C ALA A 493 5.17 -11.64 20.90
N GLU A 494 6.05 -10.73 20.52
CA GLU A 494 6.17 -9.38 21.12
C GLU A 494 4.86 -8.59 21.03
N ASN A 495 4.11 -8.72 19.93
CA ASN A 495 2.81 -8.07 19.72
C ASN A 495 1.66 -8.74 20.51
N GLY A 496 1.94 -9.78 21.28
CA GLY A 496 0.97 -10.51 22.09
C GLY A 496 0.23 -11.65 21.38
N SER A 497 0.41 -11.83 20.06
CA SER A 497 -0.18 -12.97 19.34
C SER A 497 0.40 -14.31 19.83
N VAL A 498 -0.44 -15.34 19.94
CA VAL A 498 -0.06 -16.64 20.45
C VAL A 498 -0.25 -17.71 19.37
N ARG A 499 0.72 -18.61 19.24
CA ARG A 499 0.65 -19.84 18.46
C ARG A 499 0.85 -21.03 19.38
N THR A 500 0.04 -22.07 19.22
CA THR A 500 0.12 -23.29 20.02
C THR A 500 0.56 -24.44 19.15
N TYR A 501 1.68 -25.07 19.53
CA TYR A 501 2.13 -26.35 18.99
C TYR A 501 1.68 -27.45 19.95
N ARG A 502 1.08 -28.50 19.41
CA ARG A 502 0.61 -29.66 20.18
C ARG A 502 1.56 -30.83 19.99
N LEU A 503 2.00 -31.41 21.11
CA LEU A 503 2.80 -32.62 21.14
C LEU A 503 1.95 -33.74 21.76
N ASN A 504 1.56 -34.71 20.96
CA ASN A 504 0.81 -35.88 21.39
C ASN A 504 1.80 -36.98 21.73
N VAL A 505 1.95 -37.28 23.01
CA VAL A 505 2.88 -38.31 23.49
C VAL A 505 2.10 -39.55 23.91
N VAL A 506 2.32 -40.67 23.22
CA VAL A 506 1.74 -41.94 23.56
C VAL A 506 2.74 -42.74 24.39
N ARG A 507 2.49 -42.84 25.72
CA ARG A 507 3.21 -43.75 26.58
C ARG A 507 2.57 -45.12 26.47
N GLN A 508 3.30 -46.07 25.87
CA GLN A 508 2.81 -47.43 25.70
C GLN A 508 2.44 -48.04 27.06
N SER A 509 1.43 -48.92 27.09
CA SER A 509 1.14 -49.74 28.24
C SER A 509 2.08 -50.95 28.24
N ASP A 510 2.40 -51.47 29.43
CA ASP A 510 3.05 -52.77 29.54
C ASP A 510 2.16 -53.78 28.80
N ALA A 511 2.69 -54.40 27.75
CA ALA A 511 1.98 -55.46 27.08
C ALA A 511 1.75 -56.62 28.13
N PRO A 512 0.54 -57.15 28.20
CA PRO A 512 0.38 -58.36 29.00
C PRO A 512 1.36 -59.39 28.47
N VAL A 513 2.27 -59.86 29.33
CA VAL A 513 3.15 -60.99 28.99
C VAL A 513 2.21 -62.11 28.62
N ALA A 514 2.20 -62.47 27.32
CA ALA A 514 1.46 -63.67 26.92
C ALA A 514 2.03 -64.85 27.76
N ASN A 515 1.25 -65.34 28.74
CA ASN A 515 1.56 -66.56 29.38
C ASN A 515 1.59 -67.66 28.32
N VAL A 516 2.80 -67.95 27.84
CA VAL A 516 3.01 -69.18 27.07
C VAL A 516 2.69 -70.31 28.03
N PRO A 517 1.65 -71.12 27.82
CA PRO A 517 1.40 -72.25 28.66
C PRO A 517 2.60 -73.20 28.54
N SER A 518 3.28 -73.53 29.67
CA SER A 518 4.24 -74.60 29.73
C SER A 518 3.47 -75.90 29.40
N GLY A 519 3.42 -76.21 28.10
CA GLY A 519 2.88 -77.50 27.65
C GLY A 519 3.90 -78.60 27.92
N GLY A 520 3.54 -79.49 28.81
CA GLY A 520 4.27 -80.72 29.13
C GLY A 520 4.48 -81.62 27.91
N GLU A 521 5.61 -82.27 27.95
CA GLU A 521 6.02 -83.29 27.03
C GLU A 521 4.96 -84.38 26.86
N ASN A 522 4.65 -84.85 25.68
CA ASN A 522 4.81 -86.23 25.27
C ASN A 522 4.54 -86.49 23.80
N ALA A 523 5.56 -86.94 23.14
CA ALA A 523 5.70 -88.14 22.30
C ALA A 523 4.87 -88.31 21.02
N GLN A 524 5.65 -88.53 19.99
CA GLN A 524 5.63 -89.66 19.03
C GLN A 524 5.27 -89.33 17.59
N SER A 525 6.35 -89.28 16.85
CA SER A 525 6.66 -89.86 15.53
C SER A 525 5.54 -90.16 14.54
N SER A 526 5.64 -89.55 13.40
CA SER A 526 5.88 -90.20 12.10
C SER A 526 5.93 -89.25 10.94
N GLY A 527 6.95 -89.33 10.21
CA GLY A 527 7.39 -89.23 8.87
C GLY A 527 6.59 -88.43 7.83
N GLY A 528 7.32 -87.67 7.09
CA GLY A 528 6.84 -87.13 5.83
C GLY A 528 7.60 -85.89 5.36
N ASN A 529 8.61 -86.14 4.54
CA ASN A 529 9.47 -85.24 3.81
C ASN A 529 8.68 -84.32 2.90
N THR A 530 8.98 -83.02 2.82
CA THR A 530 9.35 -82.30 1.58
C THR A 530 9.64 -80.79 1.79
N SER A 531 10.73 -80.46 1.31
CA SER A 531 11.43 -79.25 0.93
C SER A 531 10.65 -77.93 0.65
N GLY A 532 11.25 -76.84 1.13
CA GLY A 532 11.37 -75.56 0.32
C GLY A 532 11.00 -74.28 1.07
N PRO A 533 11.74 -73.21 0.83
CA PRO A 533 11.86 -72.10 1.76
C PRO A 533 10.94 -70.93 1.45
N GLY A 534 10.59 -70.10 2.42
CA GLY A 534 9.86 -68.88 2.22
C GLY A 534 9.61 -68.10 3.51
N SER A 535 10.58 -67.28 3.86
CA SER A 535 10.46 -66.28 4.88
C SER A 535 9.46 -65.19 4.42
N THR A 536 8.38 -64.98 5.15
CA THR A 536 7.64 -63.71 5.11
C THR A 536 7.20 -63.35 6.51
N GLY A 537 7.85 -62.31 7.05
CA GLY A 537 7.44 -61.72 8.30
C GLY A 537 6.10 -60.99 8.12
N ASN A 538 5.15 -61.35 8.95
CA ASN A 538 3.86 -60.65 9.04
C ASN A 538 4.06 -59.33 9.73
N VAL A 539 3.97 -58.24 8.95
CA VAL A 539 3.74 -56.90 9.47
C VAL A 539 2.24 -56.74 9.69
N VAL A 540 1.81 -56.68 10.92
CA VAL A 540 0.44 -56.32 11.28
C VAL A 540 0.32 -54.80 11.24
N ILE A 541 -0.32 -54.28 10.19
CA ILE A 541 -0.73 -52.88 10.13
C ILE A 541 -2.08 -52.75 10.84
N ILE A 542 -2.08 -52.16 12.02
CA ILE A 542 -3.31 -51.76 12.71
C ILE A 542 -3.72 -50.39 12.16
N ARG A 543 -4.80 -50.37 11.40
CA ARG A 543 -5.48 -49.12 11.04
C ARG A 543 -6.46 -48.75 12.16
N PRO A 544 -6.49 -47.50 12.63
CA PRO A 544 -7.54 -47.05 13.53
C PRO A 544 -8.83 -46.84 12.74
N SER A 545 -9.90 -47.48 13.17
CA SER A 545 -11.27 -47.23 12.72
C SER A 545 -11.77 -45.94 13.36
N GLY A 546 -11.81 -44.85 12.58
CA GLY A 546 -12.50 -43.64 12.94
C GLY A 546 -13.71 -43.44 12.04
N GLN A 547 -14.90 -43.59 12.61
CA GLN A 547 -16.14 -43.16 11.96
C GLN A 547 -16.13 -41.61 11.84
N GLY A 548 -16.32 -41.13 10.63
CA GLY A 548 -16.58 -39.74 10.37
C GLY A 548 -17.45 -39.63 9.13
N ASN A 549 -18.72 -39.31 9.32
CA ASN A 549 -19.71 -39.01 8.27
C ASN A 549 -19.22 -37.87 7.41
N SER A 550 -19.11 -38.10 6.10
CA SER A 550 -19.06 -37.08 5.09
C SER A 550 -20.43 -36.96 4.39
N PRO A 551 -20.95 -35.77 4.17
CA PRO A 551 -22.11 -35.61 3.28
C PRO A 551 -21.65 -35.62 1.82
N GLU A 552 -22.41 -36.40 1.04
CA GLU A 552 -22.29 -36.53 -0.41
C GLU A 552 -22.50 -35.18 -1.12
N SER A 553 -21.57 -34.85 -2.02
CA SER A 553 -21.77 -33.83 -3.05
C SER A 553 -22.47 -34.49 -4.23
N GLN A 554 -23.73 -34.15 -4.44
CA GLN A 554 -24.46 -34.47 -5.68
C GLN A 554 -24.02 -33.47 -6.75
N SER A 555 -23.37 -33.99 -7.79
CA SER A 555 -23.18 -33.30 -9.06
C SER A 555 -24.52 -33.32 -9.83
N ALA A 556 -25.08 -32.15 -10.07
CA ALA A 556 -26.20 -31.98 -10.99
C ALA A 556 -25.65 -31.68 -12.40
N ASP A 557 -25.85 -32.62 -13.31
CA ASP A 557 -25.69 -32.43 -14.74
C ASP A 557 -26.74 -31.46 -15.25
N VAL A 558 -26.30 -30.32 -15.80
CA VAL A 558 -27.18 -29.41 -16.55
C VAL A 558 -27.16 -29.80 -18.02
N VAL A 559 -28.25 -30.37 -18.48
CA VAL A 559 -28.53 -30.61 -19.88
C VAL A 559 -29.01 -29.29 -20.52
N ILE A 560 -28.23 -28.78 -21.49
CA ILE A 560 -28.65 -27.64 -22.32
C ILE A 560 -29.57 -28.15 -23.42
N GLY A 561 -30.87 -27.86 -23.31
CA GLY A 561 -31.84 -28.03 -24.36
C GLY A 561 -31.91 -26.82 -25.27
N VAL A 562 -31.49 -26.96 -26.53
CA VAL A 562 -31.77 -26.00 -27.61
C VAL A 562 -33.11 -26.35 -28.20
N SER A 563 -34.02 -25.38 -28.30
CA SER A 563 -35.21 -25.47 -29.18
C SER A 563 -35.43 -24.17 -29.94
N PRO A 564 -35.76 -24.26 -31.23
CA PRO A 564 -35.90 -23.13 -32.14
C PRO A 564 -37.34 -22.62 -32.24
N SER A 565 -37.45 -21.34 -32.28
CA SER A 565 -38.37 -20.58 -33.15
C SER A 565 -38.24 -19.08 -32.91
#